data_0fd8724e415393b8c81544e8c3ec1236
#
_entry.id   0fd8724e415393b8c81544e8c3ec1236
#
_cell.length_a   1.000
_cell.length_b   1.000
_cell.length_c   1.000
_cell.angle_alpha   90.00
_cell.angle_beta   90.00
_cell.angle_gamma   90.00
#
_symmetry.space_group_name_H-M   'P 1'
#
loop_
_entity.id
_entity.type
_entity.pdbx_description
1 polymer ?
#
loop_
_entity_poly.entity_id
_entity_poly.type
_entity_poly.pdbx_seq_one_letter_code
_entity_poly.pdbx_strand_id
1 'polypeptide(L)'
;MTVVMAVACQPSEWSEAERKIINEQGEVMRVLTVYNGEDSLVLRSKCSSISNQELKSSEYNTLAEKMVSTVTSPEQDGVGIAGPQVGILRRIVAVQRFDKEGFPFEVYPNVKVVNHAGEKKIGGEGCLSIPGRHGNVARYQEISITYTSVKTFNDTTEHIKGFTAVIFQHECDHLDGILYT
;
A
#
# COMPACT_ATOMS: atom_id res chain seq x y z
N MET A 1 11.13 -1.70 -47.75
CA MET A 1 11.70 -1.23 -46.49
C MET A 1 10.55 -1.07 -45.49
N THR A 2 10.40 -2.01 -44.57
CA THR A 2 9.34 -1.98 -43.56
C THR A 2 9.89 -1.23 -42.36
N VAL A 3 9.35 -0.03 -42.08
CA VAL A 3 9.71 0.75 -40.92
C VAL A 3 9.01 0.10 -39.70
N VAL A 4 9.79 -0.60 -38.89
CA VAL A 4 9.33 -1.07 -37.58
C VAL A 4 9.32 0.14 -36.65
N MET A 5 8.14 0.73 -36.39
CA MET A 5 7.99 1.71 -35.33
C MET A 5 8.18 0.99 -33.98
N ALA A 6 9.30 1.25 -33.34
CA ALA A 6 9.49 0.91 -31.94
C ALA A 6 8.46 1.71 -31.13
N VAL A 7 7.48 1.02 -30.56
CA VAL A 7 6.60 1.59 -29.53
C VAL A 7 7.49 1.84 -28.33
N ALA A 8 7.94 3.09 -28.16
CA ALA A 8 8.57 3.52 -26.94
C ALA A 8 7.55 3.33 -25.82
N CYS A 9 7.84 2.44 -24.88
CA CYS A 9 7.05 2.31 -23.66
C CYS A 9 7.16 3.66 -22.93
N GLN A 10 6.12 4.49 -23.02
CA GLN A 10 6.04 5.75 -22.28
C GLN A 10 6.13 5.38 -20.79
N PRO A 11 6.92 6.11 -19.99
CA PRO A 11 6.90 5.89 -18.54
C PRO A 11 5.46 6.04 -18.07
N SER A 12 4.99 5.11 -17.24
CA SER A 12 3.63 5.16 -16.72
C SER A 12 3.45 6.48 -15.96
N GLU A 13 2.42 7.23 -16.31
CA GLU A 13 2.01 8.44 -15.59
C GLU A 13 0.75 8.14 -14.80
N TRP A 14 0.48 8.91 -13.74
CA TRP A 14 -0.81 8.87 -13.06
C TRP A 14 -1.95 9.05 -14.07
N SER A 15 -2.88 8.11 -14.11
CA SER A 15 -4.07 8.21 -14.96
C SER A 15 -4.97 9.37 -14.52
N GLU A 16 -5.85 9.85 -15.41
CA GLU A 16 -6.84 10.88 -15.04
C GLU A 16 -7.72 10.44 -13.86
N ALA A 17 -8.10 9.17 -13.80
CA ALA A 17 -8.89 8.61 -12.71
C ALA A 17 -8.11 8.65 -11.38
N GLU A 18 -6.82 8.26 -11.38
CA GLU A 18 -5.97 8.35 -10.20
C GLU A 18 -5.78 9.81 -9.76
N ARG A 19 -5.48 10.72 -10.69
CA ARG A 19 -5.35 12.17 -10.40
C ARG A 19 -6.63 12.75 -9.79
N LYS A 20 -7.79 12.34 -10.28
CA LYS A 20 -9.08 12.79 -9.73
C LYS A 20 -9.24 12.34 -8.28
N ILE A 21 -8.91 11.08 -7.95
CA ILE A 21 -8.97 10.56 -6.57
C ILE A 21 -7.96 11.28 -5.68
N ILE A 22 -6.70 11.42 -6.15
CA ILE A 22 -5.63 12.06 -5.37
C ILE A 22 -5.96 13.54 -5.07
N ASN A 23 -6.51 14.27 -6.05
CA ASN A 23 -6.79 15.71 -5.92
C ASN A 23 -8.22 16.02 -5.44
N GLU A 24 -9.01 15.01 -5.05
CA GLU A 24 -10.30 15.25 -4.41
C GLU A 24 -10.14 16.13 -3.16
N GLN A 25 -11.11 16.99 -2.89
CA GLN A 25 -11.04 17.90 -1.74
C GLN A 25 -11.07 17.14 -0.40
N GLY A 26 -10.34 17.66 0.57
CA GLY A 26 -10.21 17.08 1.91
C GLY A 26 -8.90 16.31 2.11
N GLU A 27 -8.56 16.08 3.37
CA GLU A 27 -7.33 15.40 3.77
C GLU A 27 -7.52 13.88 3.89
N VAL A 28 -8.75 13.45 4.17
CA VAL A 28 -9.12 12.04 4.36
C VAL A 28 -9.73 11.49 3.06
N MET A 29 -9.22 10.36 2.61
CA MET A 29 -9.72 9.68 1.41
C MET A 29 -10.84 8.72 1.77
N ARG A 30 -11.75 8.46 0.80
CA ARG A 30 -12.74 7.39 0.95
C ARG A 30 -12.06 6.03 1.03
N VAL A 31 -12.37 5.24 2.05
CA VAL A 31 -11.91 3.85 2.16
C VAL A 31 -12.92 2.93 1.48
N LEU A 32 -12.43 2.14 0.52
CA LEU A 32 -13.21 1.16 -0.22
C LEU A 32 -13.52 -0.06 0.66
N THR A 33 -14.71 -0.64 0.50
CA THR A 33 -15.11 -1.80 1.29
C THR A 33 -15.61 -2.97 0.44
N VAL A 34 -15.46 -4.19 0.94
CA VAL A 34 -15.94 -5.41 0.26
C VAL A 34 -17.47 -5.48 0.14
N TYR A 35 -18.19 -4.63 0.86
CA TYR A 35 -19.67 -4.60 0.84
C TYR A 35 -20.24 -3.84 -0.37
N ASN A 36 -19.42 -3.09 -1.10
CA ASN A 36 -19.75 -2.50 -2.39
C ASN A 36 -19.13 -3.34 -3.50
N GLY A 37 -19.90 -3.71 -4.51
CA GLY A 37 -19.42 -4.60 -5.58
C GLY A 37 -18.30 -4.01 -6.42
N GLU A 38 -18.35 -2.72 -6.75
CA GLU A 38 -17.31 -2.03 -7.52
C GLU A 38 -16.03 -1.90 -6.70
N ASP A 39 -16.15 -1.51 -5.43
CA ASP A 39 -15.02 -1.44 -4.49
C ASP A 39 -14.35 -2.82 -4.36
N SER A 40 -15.13 -3.88 -4.24
CA SER A 40 -14.62 -5.25 -4.10
C SER A 40 -13.79 -5.68 -5.31
N LEU A 41 -14.14 -5.26 -6.53
CA LEU A 41 -13.35 -5.51 -7.73
C LEU A 41 -11.98 -4.79 -7.65
N VAL A 42 -11.96 -3.54 -7.20
CA VAL A 42 -10.73 -2.78 -7.01
C VAL A 42 -9.84 -3.45 -5.94
N LEU A 43 -10.42 -3.78 -4.78
CA LEU A 43 -9.70 -4.40 -3.66
C LEU A 43 -9.08 -5.78 -4.00
N ARG A 44 -9.62 -6.47 -5.00
CA ARG A 44 -9.11 -7.77 -5.49
C ARG A 44 -8.23 -7.65 -6.73
N SER A 45 -7.91 -6.44 -7.15
CA SER A 45 -7.03 -6.19 -8.28
C SER A 45 -5.58 -6.10 -7.85
N LYS A 46 -4.65 -6.53 -8.73
CA LYS A 46 -3.21 -6.38 -8.49
C LYS A 46 -2.75 -4.96 -8.80
N CYS A 47 -1.88 -4.46 -7.95
CA CYS A 47 -1.30 -3.13 -8.08
C CYS A 47 -0.07 -3.11 -9.00
N SER A 48 0.07 -2.05 -9.79
CA SER A 48 1.26 -1.74 -10.57
C SER A 48 2.30 -0.97 -9.76
N SER A 49 3.54 -1.00 -10.21
CA SER A 49 4.62 -0.20 -9.60
C SER A 49 4.45 1.29 -9.93
N ILE A 50 5.02 2.13 -9.08
CA ILE A 50 5.15 3.57 -9.26
C ILE A 50 6.52 3.85 -9.88
N SER A 51 6.57 4.56 -11.00
CA SER A 51 7.83 4.93 -11.65
C SER A 51 8.59 6.00 -10.88
N ASN A 52 9.89 6.14 -11.15
CA ASN A 52 10.69 7.21 -10.54
C ASN A 52 10.20 8.61 -10.93
N GLN A 53 9.55 8.77 -12.09
CA GLN A 53 8.93 10.03 -12.49
C GLN A 53 7.70 10.35 -11.65
N GLU A 54 6.84 9.35 -11.42
CA GLU A 54 5.66 9.49 -10.56
C GLU A 54 6.06 9.75 -9.10
N LEU A 55 7.11 9.10 -8.59
CA LEU A 55 7.64 9.34 -7.23
C LEU A 55 8.13 10.78 -7.00
N LYS A 56 8.50 11.49 -8.08
CA LYS A 56 8.94 12.90 -8.01
C LYS A 56 7.80 13.90 -8.17
N SER A 57 6.60 13.43 -8.45
CA SER A 57 5.44 14.29 -8.71
C SER A 57 4.79 14.82 -7.42
N SER A 58 4.05 15.92 -7.55
CA SER A 58 3.20 16.45 -6.48
C SER A 58 2.09 15.48 -6.10
N GLU A 59 1.58 14.72 -7.07
CA GLU A 59 0.54 13.72 -6.86
C GLU A 59 0.99 12.62 -5.90
N TYR A 60 2.25 12.17 -6.01
CA TYR A 60 2.79 11.21 -5.06
C TYR A 60 2.82 11.76 -3.63
N ASN A 61 3.31 12.98 -3.45
CA ASN A 61 3.37 13.61 -2.13
C ASN A 61 1.97 13.78 -1.54
N THR A 62 1.02 14.30 -2.33
CA THR A 62 -0.38 14.44 -1.92
C THR A 62 -1.00 13.10 -1.55
N LEU A 63 -0.78 12.05 -2.35
CA LEU A 63 -1.29 10.71 -2.05
C LEU A 63 -0.71 10.17 -0.74
N ALA A 64 0.61 10.29 -0.55
CA ALA A 64 1.28 9.81 0.65
C ALA A 64 0.75 10.50 1.92
N GLU A 65 0.60 11.82 1.90
CA GLU A 65 0.04 12.61 3.00
C GLU A 65 -1.41 12.20 3.30
N LYS A 66 -2.24 12.11 2.27
CA LYS A 66 -3.65 11.72 2.42
C LYS A 66 -3.82 10.28 2.92
N MET A 67 -3.00 9.34 2.49
CA MET A 67 -3.04 7.97 3.01
C MET A 67 -2.76 7.95 4.51
N VAL A 68 -1.77 8.71 4.99
CA VAL A 68 -1.47 8.83 6.42
C VAL A 68 -2.64 9.50 7.15
N SER A 69 -3.14 10.63 6.66
CA SER A 69 -4.31 11.31 7.25
C SER A 69 -5.54 10.41 7.30
N THR A 70 -5.74 9.56 6.28
CA THR A 70 -6.85 8.62 6.24
C THR A 70 -6.74 7.54 7.30
N VAL A 71 -5.60 6.83 7.36
CA VAL A 71 -5.41 5.72 8.29
C VAL A 71 -5.42 6.18 9.76
N THR A 72 -4.98 7.41 10.02
CA THR A 72 -4.95 8.02 11.37
C THR A 72 -6.22 8.78 11.74
N SER A 73 -7.19 8.89 10.81
CA SER A 73 -8.44 9.59 11.12
C SER A 73 -9.21 8.86 12.22
N PRO A 74 -9.99 9.60 13.05
CA PRO A 74 -10.77 8.99 14.14
C PRO A 74 -11.76 7.93 13.67
N GLU A 75 -12.21 8.00 12.41
CA GLU A 75 -13.14 7.04 11.82
C GLU A 75 -12.45 5.71 11.48
N GLN A 76 -11.16 5.73 11.16
CA GLN A 76 -10.41 4.55 10.77
C GLN A 76 -9.59 3.98 11.92
N ASP A 77 -8.85 4.82 12.64
CA ASP A 77 -7.96 4.45 13.77
C ASP A 77 -7.12 3.19 13.44
N GLY A 78 -6.55 3.19 12.23
CA GLY A 78 -5.82 2.05 11.68
C GLY A 78 -4.32 2.12 11.92
N VAL A 79 -3.64 1.00 11.70
CA VAL A 79 -2.17 0.89 11.82
C VAL A 79 -1.47 0.69 10.48
N GLY A 80 -2.23 0.48 9.41
CA GLY A 80 -1.75 0.34 8.04
C GLY A 80 -2.86 0.58 7.03
N ILE A 81 -2.49 1.01 5.82
CA ILE A 81 -3.39 1.19 4.68
C ILE A 81 -2.61 1.03 3.38
N ALA A 82 -3.23 0.40 2.39
CA ALA A 82 -2.67 0.16 1.07
C ALA A 82 -3.39 0.96 -0.02
N GLY A 83 -2.70 1.24 -1.12
CA GLY A 83 -3.22 2.00 -2.26
C GLY A 83 -4.60 1.54 -2.76
N PRO A 84 -4.87 0.23 -2.98
CA PRO A 84 -6.19 -0.22 -3.43
C PRO A 84 -7.32 0.09 -2.46
N GLN A 85 -7.05 0.23 -1.16
CA GLN A 85 -8.08 0.59 -0.17
C GLN A 85 -8.58 2.04 -0.33
N VAL A 86 -7.80 2.89 -1.00
CA VAL A 86 -8.21 4.26 -1.36
C VAL A 86 -8.44 4.43 -2.86
N GLY A 87 -8.63 3.33 -3.60
CA GLY A 87 -8.94 3.36 -5.03
C GLY A 87 -7.72 3.57 -5.95
N ILE A 88 -6.50 3.50 -5.43
CA ILE A 88 -5.25 3.68 -6.18
C ILE A 88 -4.58 2.32 -6.38
N LEU A 89 -4.63 1.78 -7.61
CA LEU A 89 -4.05 0.48 -7.95
C LEU A 89 -2.53 0.54 -8.17
N ARG A 90 -1.84 1.16 -7.20
CA ARG A 90 -0.38 1.30 -7.18
C ARG A 90 0.20 0.66 -5.93
N ARG A 91 1.41 0.11 -6.06
CA ARG A 91 2.13 -0.50 -4.93
C ARG A 91 2.63 0.59 -3.99
N ILE A 92 1.79 1.00 -3.06
CA ILE A 92 2.09 1.97 -2.00
C ILE A 92 1.33 1.55 -0.74
N VAL A 93 2.01 1.62 0.39
CA VAL A 93 1.39 1.42 1.71
C VAL A 93 1.84 2.50 2.68
N ALA A 94 0.99 2.85 3.64
CA ALA A 94 1.39 3.60 4.83
C ALA A 94 1.27 2.66 6.03
N VAL A 95 2.31 2.57 6.86
CA VAL A 95 2.42 1.62 7.98
C VAL A 95 2.92 2.33 9.23
N GLN A 96 2.29 2.06 10.36
CA GLN A 96 2.78 2.50 11.67
C GLN A 96 3.95 1.61 12.11
N ARG A 97 5.10 2.22 12.35
CA ARG A 97 6.36 1.54 12.68
C ARG A 97 6.50 1.36 14.19
N PHE A 98 5.82 0.34 14.74
CA PHE A 98 5.94 -0.01 16.18
C PHE A 98 7.33 -0.48 16.58
N ASP A 99 8.18 -0.81 15.62
CA ASP A 99 9.58 -1.18 15.81
C ASP A 99 10.53 0.02 15.84
N LYS A 100 10.01 1.25 15.67
CA LYS A 100 10.77 2.52 15.76
C LYS A 100 10.30 3.38 16.93
N GLU A 101 11.19 4.21 17.46
CA GLU A 101 10.86 5.15 18.52
C GLU A 101 9.76 6.13 18.06
N GLY A 102 8.79 6.40 18.92
CA GLY A 102 7.65 7.28 18.63
C GLY A 102 6.58 6.68 17.70
N PHE A 103 6.76 5.44 17.25
CA PHE A 103 5.80 4.72 16.39
C PHE A 103 5.31 5.53 15.18
N PRO A 104 6.23 6.10 14.37
CA PRO A 104 5.85 6.95 13.24
C PRO A 104 5.10 6.17 12.17
N PHE A 105 4.21 6.85 11.44
CA PHE A 105 3.74 6.37 10.15
C PHE A 105 4.76 6.66 9.06
N GLU A 106 5.07 5.67 8.25
CA GLU A 106 5.97 5.80 7.11
C GLU A 106 5.31 5.24 5.86
N VAL A 107 5.61 5.84 4.69
CA VAL A 107 5.03 5.46 3.40
C VAL A 107 6.08 4.74 2.55
N TYR A 108 5.68 3.60 1.98
CA TYR A 108 6.56 2.69 1.27
C TYR A 108 6.05 2.44 -0.16
N PRO A 109 6.58 3.16 -1.17
CA PRO A 109 6.27 2.87 -2.56
C PRO A 109 7.00 1.62 -3.05
N ASN A 110 6.34 0.88 -3.94
CA ASN A 110 6.85 -0.34 -4.56
C ASN A 110 7.24 -1.45 -3.58
N VAL A 111 6.64 -1.44 -2.37
CA VAL A 111 6.96 -2.41 -1.34
C VAL A 111 6.60 -3.83 -1.75
N LYS A 112 7.48 -4.76 -1.37
CA LYS A 112 7.30 -6.22 -1.51
C LYS A 112 7.94 -6.93 -0.33
N VAL A 113 7.31 -7.99 0.15
CA VAL A 113 7.97 -8.94 1.04
C VAL A 113 8.83 -9.85 0.18
N VAL A 114 10.14 -9.88 0.41
CA VAL A 114 11.11 -10.65 -0.38
C VAL A 114 11.67 -11.85 0.37
N ASN A 115 11.53 -11.87 1.69
CA ASN A 115 11.90 -13.01 2.51
C ASN A 115 11.02 -13.11 3.75
N HIS A 116 10.76 -14.32 4.18
CA HIS A 116 10.06 -14.63 5.41
C HIS A 116 11.00 -15.41 6.31
N ALA A 117 11.08 -15.07 7.59
CA ALA A 117 11.94 -15.70 8.58
C ALA A 117 11.20 -15.85 9.92
N GLY A 118 11.81 -16.62 10.82
CA GLY A 118 11.21 -16.86 12.12
C GLY A 118 9.99 -17.77 12.05
N GLU A 119 9.25 -17.80 13.14
CA GLU A 119 8.04 -18.60 13.27
C GLU A 119 6.80 -17.88 12.70
N LYS A 120 5.81 -18.66 12.29
CA LYS A 120 4.45 -18.14 12.06
C LYS A 120 3.67 -18.15 13.35
N LYS A 121 3.01 -17.04 13.66
CA LYS A 121 2.03 -16.97 14.76
C LYS A 121 0.65 -16.67 14.21
N ILE A 122 -0.36 -17.34 14.73
CA ILE A 122 -1.75 -17.04 14.45
C ILE A 122 -2.14 -15.85 15.34
N GLY A 123 -2.66 -14.81 14.70
CA GLY A 123 -3.15 -13.61 15.37
C GLY A 123 -4.45 -13.11 14.77
N GLY A 124 -5.22 -12.35 15.56
CA GLY A 124 -6.41 -11.66 15.07
C GLY A 124 -6.03 -10.46 14.20
N GLU A 125 -6.62 -10.37 13.01
CA GLU A 125 -6.51 -9.22 12.11
C GLU A 125 -7.88 -8.61 11.86
N GLY A 126 -7.94 -7.27 11.84
CA GLY A 126 -9.01 -6.47 11.28
C GLY A 126 -8.54 -5.83 9.98
N CYS A 127 -9.46 -5.32 9.18
CA CYS A 127 -9.15 -4.60 7.95
C CYS A 127 -10.13 -3.45 7.77
N LEU A 128 -9.64 -2.27 7.42
CA LEU A 128 -10.46 -1.09 7.16
C LEU A 128 -11.46 -1.33 6.00
N SER A 129 -11.09 -2.17 5.05
CA SER A 129 -11.96 -2.56 3.92
C SER A 129 -12.96 -3.66 4.26
N ILE A 130 -12.89 -4.26 5.46
CA ILE A 130 -13.80 -5.32 5.93
C ILE A 130 -14.32 -4.95 7.35
N PRO A 131 -14.97 -3.79 7.50
CA PRO A 131 -15.38 -3.31 8.81
C PRO A 131 -16.31 -4.29 9.52
N GLY A 132 -16.13 -4.42 10.83
CA GLY A 132 -16.94 -5.29 11.69
C GLY A 132 -16.58 -6.79 11.62
N ARG A 133 -15.52 -7.17 10.92
CA ARG A 133 -15.04 -8.56 10.90
C ARG A 133 -13.59 -8.64 11.34
N HIS A 134 -13.27 -9.74 12.01
CA HIS A 134 -11.92 -10.12 12.39
C HIS A 134 -11.63 -11.54 11.91
N GLY A 135 -10.40 -11.79 11.47
CA GLY A 135 -9.93 -13.11 11.05
C GLY A 135 -8.71 -13.55 11.83
N ASN A 136 -8.52 -14.85 11.98
CA ASN A 136 -7.28 -15.41 12.52
C ASN A 136 -6.36 -15.78 11.38
N VAL A 137 -5.23 -15.08 11.26
CA VAL A 137 -4.27 -15.24 10.16
C VAL A 137 -2.91 -15.65 10.70
N ALA A 138 -2.26 -16.61 10.03
CA ALA A 138 -0.91 -17.03 10.38
C ALA A 138 0.12 -16.15 9.64
N ARG A 139 0.87 -15.32 10.39
CA ARG A 139 1.88 -14.41 9.85
C ARG A 139 3.28 -14.74 10.38
N TYR A 140 4.28 -14.57 9.52
CA TYR A 140 5.67 -14.62 9.96
C TYR A 140 6.00 -13.45 10.88
N GLN A 141 6.78 -13.70 11.91
CA GLN A 141 7.17 -12.68 12.89
C GLN A 141 8.41 -11.89 12.46
N GLU A 142 9.08 -12.33 11.41
CA GLU A 142 10.22 -11.65 10.81
C GLU A 142 10.11 -11.72 9.28
N ILE A 143 10.36 -10.60 8.61
CA ILE A 143 10.36 -10.50 7.15
C ILE A 143 11.49 -9.58 6.69
N SER A 144 11.87 -9.72 5.42
CA SER A 144 12.61 -8.67 4.72
C SER A 144 11.70 -8.07 3.64
N ILE A 145 11.67 -6.76 3.59
CA ILE A 145 10.95 -6.01 2.57
C ILE A 145 11.93 -5.32 1.64
N THR A 146 11.56 -5.13 0.37
CA THR A 146 12.19 -4.16 -0.52
C THR A 146 11.16 -3.09 -0.89
N TYR A 147 11.62 -1.86 -1.07
CA TYR A 147 10.82 -0.74 -1.52
C TYR A 147 11.70 0.29 -2.22
N THR A 148 11.13 1.18 -3.01
CA THR A 148 11.88 2.27 -3.65
C THR A 148 12.02 3.45 -2.69
N SER A 149 13.25 3.82 -2.33
CA SER A 149 13.51 5.00 -1.51
C SER A 149 13.17 6.28 -2.27
N VAL A 150 12.31 7.11 -1.71
CA VAL A 150 11.97 8.44 -2.28
C VAL A 150 13.11 9.46 -2.20
N LYS A 151 14.17 9.15 -1.44
CA LYS A 151 15.37 10.01 -1.33
C LYS A 151 16.39 9.71 -2.41
N THR A 152 16.56 8.44 -2.74
CA THR A 152 17.60 7.98 -3.67
C THR A 152 17.03 7.46 -4.99
N PHE A 153 15.73 7.17 -5.04
CA PHE A 153 15.01 6.51 -6.15
C PHE A 153 15.57 5.14 -6.53
N ASN A 154 16.25 4.52 -5.57
CA ASN A 154 16.76 3.15 -5.69
C ASN A 154 16.03 2.22 -4.72
N ASP A 155 16.04 0.94 -5.04
CA ASP A 155 15.48 -0.07 -4.16
C ASP A 155 16.32 -0.20 -2.90
N THR A 156 15.64 -0.30 -1.78
CA THR A 156 16.20 -0.43 -0.43
C THR A 156 15.59 -1.66 0.21
N THR A 157 16.42 -2.42 0.94
CA THR A 157 15.98 -3.59 1.70
C THR A 157 16.01 -3.28 3.19
N GLU A 158 14.96 -3.67 3.89
CA GLU A 158 14.83 -3.49 5.35
C GLU A 158 14.38 -4.80 5.99
N HIS A 159 14.91 -5.12 7.17
CA HIS A 159 14.50 -6.27 7.97
C HIS A 159 13.54 -5.81 9.06
N ILE A 160 12.36 -6.41 9.11
CA ILE A 160 11.24 -6.01 9.96
C ILE A 160 10.86 -7.17 10.86
N LYS A 161 10.56 -6.88 12.15
CA LYS A 161 10.19 -7.87 13.14
C LYS A 161 8.90 -7.52 13.89
N GLY A 162 8.31 -8.54 14.51
CA GLY A 162 7.18 -8.41 15.42
C GLY A 162 5.91 -7.91 14.74
N PHE A 163 5.15 -7.09 15.44
CA PHE A 163 3.84 -6.63 14.96
C PHE A 163 3.94 -5.81 13.65
N THR A 164 4.98 -5.00 13.49
CA THR A 164 5.21 -4.27 12.23
C THR A 164 5.38 -5.23 11.04
N ALA A 165 6.02 -6.39 11.23
CA ALA A 165 6.12 -7.40 10.18
C ALA A 165 4.75 -8.00 9.82
N VAL A 166 3.84 -8.14 10.78
CA VAL A 166 2.46 -8.58 10.53
C VAL A 166 1.71 -7.55 9.68
N ILE A 167 1.82 -6.26 10.03
CA ILE A 167 1.18 -5.17 9.29
C ILE A 167 1.67 -5.15 7.83
N PHE A 168 2.98 -5.18 7.60
CA PHE A 168 3.51 -5.20 6.23
C PHE A 168 3.00 -6.38 5.40
N GLN A 169 2.89 -7.57 5.97
CA GLN A 169 2.33 -8.73 5.28
C GLN A 169 0.87 -8.51 4.89
N HIS A 170 0.06 -7.93 5.80
CA HIS A 170 -1.33 -7.59 5.54
C HIS A 170 -1.45 -6.56 4.41
N GLU A 171 -0.70 -5.47 4.48
CA GLU A 171 -0.75 -4.41 3.46
C GLU A 171 -0.20 -4.88 2.10
N CYS A 172 0.82 -5.74 2.09
CA CYS A 172 1.34 -6.33 0.85
C CYS A 172 0.33 -7.29 0.19
N ASP A 173 -0.46 -8.03 0.99
CA ASP A 173 -1.55 -8.85 0.47
C ASP A 173 -2.56 -7.99 -0.31
N HIS A 174 -2.95 -6.83 0.22
CA HIS A 174 -3.80 -5.87 -0.48
C HIS A 174 -3.23 -5.47 -1.84
N LEU A 175 -1.91 -5.24 -1.94
CA LEU A 175 -1.26 -4.87 -3.20
C LEU A 175 -1.30 -6.00 -4.24
N ASP A 176 -1.50 -7.23 -3.82
CA ASP A 176 -1.61 -8.41 -4.66
C ASP A 176 -3.07 -8.86 -4.85
N GLY A 177 -4.04 -8.05 -4.37
CA GLY A 177 -5.48 -8.31 -4.47
C GLY A 177 -5.97 -9.41 -3.54
N ILE A 178 -5.22 -9.71 -2.48
CA ILE A 178 -5.53 -10.74 -1.49
C ILE A 178 -6.16 -10.08 -0.26
N LEU A 179 -7.26 -10.67 0.21
CA LEU A 179 -7.93 -10.32 1.45
C LEU A 179 -7.91 -11.54 2.37
N TYR A 180 -7.86 -11.34 3.67
CA TYR A 180 -7.75 -12.42 4.65
C TYR A 180 -9.06 -13.23 4.84
N THR A 181 -10.12 -12.89 4.10
CA THR A 181 -11.44 -13.57 4.10
C THR A 181 -11.69 -14.29 2.79
#